data_0d36617ea336625e55af89ab3d9e0138
#
_entry.id   0d36617ea336625e55af89ab3d9e0138
#
_cell.length_a   1.000
_cell.length_b   1.000
_cell.length_c   1.000
_cell.angle_alpha   90.00
_cell.angle_beta   90.00
_cell.angle_gamma   90.00
#
_symmetry.space_group_name_H-M   'P 1'
#
loop_
_entity.id
_entity.type
_entity.pdbx_description
1 polymer ?
#
loop_
_entity_poly.entity_id
_entity_poly.type
_entity_poly.pdbx_seq_one_letter_code
_entity_poly.pdbx_strand_id
1 'polypeptide(L)'
;MAKKRIIGIMGLGHVGAHVAYSLAVQGIADELVLVDQNTEKVASEVQDLRDAVAYIPHRVTVRSADFTEVGDCDILVNSVGKIELLRGNHNRVTEMDFTIPAVRGFADKIKASGFD
;
A
#
# COMPACT_ATOMS: atom_id res chain seq x y z
N MET A 1 -20.63 -4.13 17.91
CA MET A 1 -20.06 -4.56 16.62
C MET A 1 -18.55 -4.56 16.69
N ALA A 2 -17.92 -5.55 16.06
CA ALA A 2 -16.48 -5.59 16.02
C ALA A 2 -15.93 -4.40 15.20
N LYS A 3 -14.80 -3.87 15.62
CA LYS A 3 -14.09 -2.81 14.90
C LYS A 3 -13.57 -3.36 13.56
N LYS A 4 -13.65 -2.58 12.49
CA LYS A 4 -13.04 -2.92 11.22
C LYS A 4 -11.51 -3.01 11.35
N ARG A 5 -10.94 -3.99 10.69
CA ARG A 5 -9.49 -4.15 10.56
C ARG A 5 -9.07 -3.48 9.26
N ILE A 6 -8.42 -2.35 9.37
CA ILE A 6 -8.04 -1.50 8.22
C ILE A 6 -6.52 -1.57 8.05
N ILE A 7 -6.08 -2.03 6.89
CA ILE A 7 -4.66 -2.15 6.57
C ILE A 7 -4.35 -1.27 5.36
N GLY A 8 -3.42 -0.35 5.54
CA GLY A 8 -2.93 0.50 4.47
C GLY A 8 -1.65 -0.07 3.86
N ILE A 9 -1.51 0.03 2.55
CA ILE A 9 -0.34 -0.41 1.82
C ILE A 9 0.19 0.75 1.01
N MET A 10 1.40 1.19 1.34
CA MET A 10 2.09 2.29 0.69
C MET A 10 3.15 1.72 -0.25
N GLY A 11 3.11 2.12 -1.50
CA GLY A 11 3.95 1.60 -2.55
C GLY A 11 3.33 0.36 -3.19
N LEU A 12 2.84 0.52 -4.42
CA LEU A 12 2.12 -0.52 -5.16
C LEU A 12 2.95 -1.10 -6.29
N GLY A 13 4.23 -1.33 -6.02
CA GLY A 13 5.08 -2.15 -6.87
C GLY A 13 4.69 -3.63 -6.76
N HIS A 14 5.54 -4.52 -7.25
CA HIS A 14 5.24 -5.97 -7.18
C HIS A 14 4.99 -6.45 -5.75
N VAL A 15 5.81 -6.00 -4.79
CA VAL A 15 5.68 -6.42 -3.40
C VAL A 15 4.37 -5.93 -2.81
N GLY A 16 4.08 -4.63 -2.90
CA GLY A 16 2.87 -4.04 -2.32
C GLY A 16 1.60 -4.59 -2.92
N ALA A 17 1.55 -4.77 -4.24
CA ALA A 17 0.40 -5.35 -4.93
C ALA A 17 0.14 -6.81 -4.49
N HIS A 18 1.20 -7.61 -4.33
CA HIS A 18 1.07 -8.99 -3.86
C HIS A 18 0.65 -9.06 -2.39
N VAL A 19 1.16 -8.17 -1.54
CA VAL A 19 0.72 -8.07 -0.13
C VAL A 19 -0.78 -7.76 -0.08
N ALA A 20 -1.24 -6.79 -0.84
CA ALA A 20 -2.65 -6.42 -0.91
C ALA A 20 -3.53 -7.61 -1.33
N TYR A 21 -3.14 -8.29 -2.40
CA TYR A 21 -3.86 -9.46 -2.89
C TYR A 21 -3.90 -10.59 -1.85
N SER A 22 -2.76 -10.90 -1.24
CA SER A 22 -2.67 -11.95 -0.21
C SER A 22 -3.56 -11.66 1.00
N LEU A 23 -3.59 -10.41 1.46
CA LEU A 23 -4.44 -10.00 2.58
C LEU A 23 -5.93 -10.13 2.22
N ALA A 24 -6.30 -9.77 0.99
CA ALA A 24 -7.66 -9.88 0.50
C ALA A 24 -8.11 -11.34 0.45
N VAL A 25 -7.32 -12.21 -0.17
CA VAL A 25 -7.64 -13.63 -0.35
C VAL A 25 -7.78 -14.35 1.00
N GLN A 26 -6.96 -13.99 1.98
CA GLN A 26 -7.00 -14.62 3.31
C GLN A 26 -8.07 -14.03 4.22
N GLY A 27 -8.72 -12.94 3.84
CA GLY A 27 -9.74 -12.30 4.66
C GLY A 27 -9.20 -11.70 5.96
N ILE A 28 -7.93 -11.32 5.99
CA ILE A 28 -7.28 -10.77 7.18
C ILE A 28 -7.75 -9.35 7.46
N ALA A 29 -7.92 -8.55 6.41
CA ALA A 29 -8.39 -7.17 6.52
C ALA A 29 -9.86 -7.08 6.13
N ASP A 30 -10.60 -6.20 6.79
CA ASP A 30 -11.95 -5.81 6.38
C ASP A 30 -11.91 -4.72 5.33
N GLU A 31 -10.88 -3.89 5.37
CA GLU A 31 -10.64 -2.81 4.41
C GLU A 31 -9.16 -2.70 4.07
N LEU A 32 -8.86 -2.57 2.78
CA LEU A 32 -7.53 -2.30 2.26
C LEU A 32 -7.48 -0.89 1.70
N VAL A 33 -6.50 -0.12 2.13
CA VAL A 33 -6.25 1.25 1.70
C VAL A 33 -4.97 1.29 0.90
N LEU A 34 -5.06 1.61 -0.38
CA LEU A 34 -3.92 1.59 -1.30
C LEU A 34 -3.40 3.00 -1.54
N VAL A 35 -2.11 3.20 -1.36
CA VAL A 35 -1.45 4.51 -1.46
C VAL A 35 -0.18 4.38 -2.30
N ASP A 36 -0.03 5.24 -3.29
CA ASP A 36 1.18 5.36 -4.11
C ASP A 36 1.27 6.77 -4.68
N GLN A 37 2.47 7.22 -5.00
CA GLN A 37 2.67 8.49 -5.68
C GLN A 37 2.08 8.48 -7.09
N ASN A 38 2.05 7.33 -7.74
CA ASN A 38 1.47 7.15 -9.06
C ASN A 38 -0.03 6.87 -8.94
N THR A 39 -0.84 7.90 -9.11
CA THR A 39 -2.30 7.82 -8.95
C THR A 39 -2.98 6.90 -9.98
N GLU A 40 -2.44 6.81 -11.19
CA GLU A 40 -2.97 5.88 -12.21
C GLU A 40 -2.76 4.44 -11.78
N LYS A 41 -1.60 4.15 -11.21
CA LYS A 41 -1.30 2.82 -10.69
C LYS A 41 -2.23 2.45 -9.52
N VAL A 42 -2.48 3.39 -8.61
CA VAL A 42 -3.42 3.17 -7.51
C VAL A 42 -4.80 2.83 -8.04
N ALA A 43 -5.31 3.60 -9.01
CA ALA A 43 -6.63 3.36 -9.60
C ALA A 43 -6.71 1.97 -10.24
N SER A 44 -5.67 1.57 -10.97
CA SER A 44 -5.59 0.26 -11.61
C SER A 44 -5.59 -0.88 -10.59
N GLU A 45 -4.77 -0.78 -9.55
CA GLU A 45 -4.68 -1.80 -8.51
C GLU A 45 -5.97 -1.91 -7.70
N VAL A 46 -6.62 -0.79 -7.39
CA VAL A 46 -7.92 -0.78 -6.70
C VAL A 46 -8.96 -1.51 -7.54
N GLN A 47 -9.01 -1.24 -8.85
CA GLN A 47 -9.96 -1.89 -9.75
C GLN A 47 -9.70 -3.39 -9.83
N ASP A 48 -8.45 -3.80 -10.01
CA ASP A 48 -8.07 -5.21 -10.08
C ASP A 48 -8.46 -5.96 -8.80
N LEU A 49 -8.20 -5.38 -7.64
CA LEU A 49 -8.56 -5.99 -6.36
C LEU A 49 -10.07 -6.05 -6.15
N ARG A 50 -10.80 -5.00 -6.50
CA ARG A 50 -12.27 -5.01 -6.43
C ARG A 50 -12.86 -6.11 -7.28
N ASP A 51 -12.34 -6.32 -8.46
CA ASP A 51 -12.77 -7.39 -9.35
C ASP A 51 -12.45 -8.77 -8.75
N ALA A 52 -11.27 -8.92 -8.17
CA ALA A 52 -10.83 -10.17 -7.54
C ALA A 52 -11.70 -10.51 -6.31
N VAL A 53 -11.94 -9.53 -5.42
CA VAL A 53 -12.67 -9.79 -4.16
C VAL A 53 -14.15 -10.12 -4.40
N ALA A 54 -14.69 -9.80 -5.56
CA ALA A 54 -16.06 -10.18 -5.92
C ALA A 54 -16.25 -11.71 -5.96
N TYR A 55 -15.19 -12.47 -6.15
CA TYR A 55 -15.20 -13.92 -6.30
C TYR A 55 -14.63 -14.70 -5.12
N ILE A 56 -14.18 -14.02 -4.07
CA ILE A 56 -13.68 -14.68 -2.87
C ILE A 56 -14.75 -14.70 -1.76
N PRO A 57 -14.66 -15.65 -0.80
CA PRO A 57 -15.70 -15.79 0.23
C PRO A 57 -15.61 -14.74 1.35
N HIS A 58 -14.65 -13.84 1.31
CA HIS A 58 -14.46 -12.80 2.34
C HIS A 58 -14.96 -11.46 1.83
N ARG A 59 -15.58 -10.69 2.73
CA ARG A 59 -15.99 -9.33 2.40
C ARG A 59 -14.84 -8.39 2.70
N VAL A 60 -14.20 -7.86 1.66
CA VAL A 60 -13.10 -6.90 1.77
C VAL A 60 -13.45 -5.67 0.93
N THR A 61 -13.36 -4.50 1.54
CA THR A 61 -13.48 -3.23 0.82
C THR A 61 -12.09 -2.76 0.39
N VAL A 62 -11.97 -2.21 -0.80
CA VAL A 62 -10.71 -1.68 -1.32
C VAL A 62 -10.93 -0.23 -1.75
N ARG A 63 -10.11 0.67 -1.25
CA ARG A 63 -10.13 2.08 -1.62
C ARG A 63 -8.73 2.65 -1.81
N SER A 64 -8.66 3.73 -2.56
CA SER A 64 -7.44 4.54 -2.67
C SER A 64 -7.44 5.63 -1.60
N ALA A 65 -6.26 6.09 -1.22
CA ALA A 65 -6.09 7.23 -0.35
C ALA A 65 -4.78 7.96 -0.67
N ASP A 66 -4.67 9.18 -0.20
CA ASP A 66 -3.41 9.92 -0.17
C ASP A 66 -2.66 9.59 1.14
N PHE A 67 -1.36 9.88 1.18
CA PHE A 67 -0.54 9.69 2.39
C PHE A 67 -1.08 10.46 3.60
N THR A 68 -1.84 11.52 3.38
CA THR A 68 -2.46 12.32 4.44
C THR A 68 -3.78 11.71 4.97
N GLU A 69 -4.25 10.63 4.37
CA GLU A 69 -5.58 10.06 4.63
C GLU A 69 -5.52 8.64 5.20
N VAL A 70 -4.41 8.28 5.86
CA VAL A 70 -4.19 6.93 6.37
C VAL A 70 -4.37 6.81 7.89
N GLY A 71 -4.91 7.86 8.51
CA GLY A 71 -5.01 7.94 9.97
C GLY A 71 -5.91 6.89 10.61
N ASP A 72 -6.86 6.35 9.88
CA ASP A 72 -7.77 5.32 10.37
C ASP A 72 -7.26 3.88 10.17
N CYS A 73 -6.09 3.71 9.56
CA CYS A 73 -5.49 2.40 9.40
C CYS A 73 -4.97 1.87 10.74
N ASP A 74 -5.16 0.58 10.97
CA ASP A 74 -4.60 -0.12 12.14
C ASP A 74 -3.14 -0.48 11.89
N ILE A 75 -2.80 -0.84 10.66
CA ILE A 75 -1.44 -1.20 10.23
C ILE A 75 -1.15 -0.48 8.92
N LEU A 76 0.05 0.06 8.80
CA LEU A 76 0.58 0.57 7.54
C LEU A 76 1.75 -0.29 7.09
N VAL A 77 1.64 -0.86 5.90
CA VAL A 77 2.73 -1.61 5.27
C VAL A 77 3.48 -0.65 4.35
N ASN A 78 4.77 -0.51 4.58
CA ASN A 78 5.64 0.27 3.72
C ASN A 78 6.39 -0.66 2.76
N SER A 79 5.99 -0.64 1.49
CA SER A 79 6.63 -1.39 0.42
C SER A 79 7.16 -0.47 -0.68
N VAL A 80 7.44 0.78 -0.34
CA VAL A 80 8.01 1.75 -1.27
C VAL A 80 9.44 1.34 -1.66
N GLY A 81 9.69 1.26 -2.96
CA GLY A 81 10.99 0.89 -3.50
C GLY A 81 11.01 1.08 -5.02
N LYS A 82 12.14 0.83 -5.62
CA LYS A 82 12.32 0.92 -7.06
C LYS A 82 13.22 -0.20 -7.55
N ILE A 83 12.62 -1.32 -7.91
CA ILE A 83 13.35 -2.54 -8.27
C ILE A 83 14.23 -2.35 -9.52
N GLU A 84 13.88 -1.42 -10.40
CA GLU A 84 14.68 -1.10 -11.57
C GLU A 84 16.10 -0.68 -11.21
N LEU A 85 16.29 -0.10 -10.02
CA LEU A 85 17.59 0.30 -9.52
C LEU A 85 18.47 -0.88 -9.08
N LEU A 86 17.92 -2.09 -9.03
CA LEU A 86 18.66 -3.31 -8.70
C LEU A 86 19.16 -4.03 -9.94
N ARG A 87 18.80 -3.56 -11.14
CA ARG A 87 19.21 -4.17 -12.42
C ARG A 87 20.54 -3.60 -12.88
N GLY A 88 21.29 -4.40 -13.63
CA GLY A 88 22.60 -4.01 -14.14
C GLY A 88 23.65 -3.92 -13.01
N ASN A 89 24.40 -2.82 -12.99
CA ASN A 89 25.45 -2.58 -12.00
C ASN A 89 24.96 -1.90 -10.71
N HIS A 90 23.66 -1.74 -10.57
CA HIS A 90 23.08 -1.15 -9.37
C HIS A 90 23.00 -2.16 -8.23
N ASN A 91 22.98 -1.66 -6.99
CA ASN A 91 22.93 -2.48 -5.78
C ASN A 91 21.93 -1.90 -4.77
N ARG A 92 21.83 -2.52 -3.60
CA ARG A 92 20.93 -2.08 -2.52
C ARG A 92 21.20 -0.65 -2.04
N VAL A 93 22.43 -0.18 -2.10
CA VAL A 93 22.77 1.20 -1.74
C VAL A 93 22.11 2.18 -2.72
N THR A 94 22.15 1.87 -4.01
CA THR A 94 21.49 2.69 -5.05
C THR A 94 19.98 2.78 -4.81
N GLU A 95 19.34 1.66 -4.46
CA GLU A 95 17.92 1.65 -4.11
C GLU A 95 17.65 2.46 -2.85
N MET A 96 18.52 2.38 -1.85
CA MET A 96 18.42 3.14 -0.62
C MET A 96 18.46 4.65 -0.88
N ASP A 97 19.30 5.10 -1.81
CA ASP A 97 19.38 6.50 -2.20
C ASP A 97 18.06 7.03 -2.78
N PHE A 98 17.24 6.16 -3.37
CA PHE A 98 15.89 6.49 -3.79
C PHE A 98 14.90 6.39 -2.62
N THR A 99 14.98 5.34 -1.82
CA THR A 99 13.99 5.01 -0.79
C THR A 99 14.01 6.00 0.37
N ILE A 100 15.20 6.45 0.80
CA ILE A 100 15.32 7.39 1.92
C ILE A 100 14.59 8.71 1.65
N PRO A 101 14.83 9.41 0.52
CA PRO A 101 14.07 10.63 0.22
C PRO A 101 12.57 10.38 0.08
N ALA A 102 12.17 9.25 -0.50
CA ALA A 102 10.76 8.90 -0.64
C ALA A 102 10.08 8.74 0.73
N VAL A 103 10.70 7.99 1.65
CA VAL A 103 10.18 7.80 3.01
C VAL A 103 10.13 9.13 3.77
N ARG A 104 11.18 9.94 3.68
CA ARG A 104 11.18 11.27 4.29
C ARG A 104 10.06 12.16 3.74
N GLY A 105 9.80 12.05 2.43
CA GLY A 105 8.76 12.84 1.76
C GLY A 105 7.35 12.55 2.27
N PHE A 106 7.04 11.30 2.66
CA PHE A 106 5.70 10.97 3.12
C PHE A 106 5.58 10.82 4.65
N ALA A 107 6.70 10.73 5.39
CA ALA A 107 6.65 10.54 6.84
C ALA A 107 5.84 11.62 7.56
N ASP A 108 6.06 12.88 7.20
CA ASP A 108 5.32 14.00 7.79
C ASP A 108 3.84 13.95 7.44
N LYS A 109 3.50 13.50 6.24
CA LYS A 109 2.12 13.34 5.80
C LYS A 109 1.39 12.26 6.61
N ILE A 110 2.06 11.14 6.86
CA ILE A 110 1.52 10.06 7.69
C ILE A 110 1.27 10.57 9.11
N LYS A 111 2.24 11.27 9.67
CA LYS A 111 2.09 11.89 10.99
C LYS A 111 0.92 12.87 11.03
N ALA A 112 0.79 13.70 10.01
CA ALA A 112 -0.31 14.67 9.90
C ALA A 112 -1.67 13.99 9.73
N SER A 113 -1.71 12.75 9.22
CA SER A 113 -2.96 11.98 9.05
C SER A 113 -3.56 11.52 10.38
N GLY A 114 -2.80 11.57 11.46
CA GLY A 114 -3.22 11.06 12.77
C GLY A 114 -2.93 9.57 12.97
N PHE A 115 -2.19 8.93 12.07
CA PHE A 115 -1.77 7.54 12.26
C PHE A 115 -0.87 7.43 13.49
N ASP A 116 -1.17 6.46 14.35
CA ASP A 116 -0.50 6.29 15.63
C ASP A 116 0.13 4.89 15.75
#